data_c43179cbbae41983595a95349512d09f
#
_entry.id   c43179cbbae41983595a95349512d09f
#
_cell.length_a   1.000
_cell.length_b   1.000
_cell.length_c   1.000
_cell.angle_alpha   90.00
_cell.angle_beta   90.00
_cell.angle_gamma   90.00
#
_symmetry.space_group_name_H-M   'P 1'
#
loop_
_entity.id
_entity.type
_entity.pdbx_description
1 polymer ?
#
loop_
_entity_poly.entity_id
_entity_poly.type
_entity_poly.pdbx_seq_one_letter_code
_entity_poly.pdbx_strand_id
1 'polypeptide(L)'
;MEKITGAEALMRSLKNEGVKTIFGYPGGAIMPVFDALYDYTRGEKKVFDHILVRHEQAAAHAAEGFSRVSGDVGVCLVTSGPGVTNTLTGVADAMIDSTPIVVIAGQVGVSALGTDAFQEVDLVGLAQPISKWSYQIRRPEDVAWAISRAFYIARTGRPGPVVIDFPKSAQVGTCDWQPAKVTSVRSYDPYPKIQDDHVAAAAKLINNAERPLALVGHGVELGGAHNELIEFLEKADIPAARTLLGLSALPSDHPLNVGMLGMHGSYAPNVLTQHADVIIAIGMRFSDRVTGRLDTYAKQAKIIHLDIDNVEIDKNIKTDVSIVGDCKMSLPAITRLLNKNEHKEWIDSFKPYLEQETEKVIEPAIHPKEGPLLMGEIVNAVAEATKGEAVLVNDVGQNQMFSCRYFKFKRKLSVVTSGGLGTMGFGLPAAVGATFGSPERTVCLFTGDGGFQMSIQELGTIMEQQAPVKVILMNNNYLGNVRQWQDMFFNHRQSFTKMLNPDYAQICSGYHLNYDVVIERNDLHAAIEKMLATPGPYILECAVKEQDNVLPMTPPGKSVDEMLLEINV
;
A
#
# COMPACT_ATOMS: atom_id res chain seq x y z
N MET A 1 40.28 -17.86 -2.26
CA MET A 1 38.84 -17.46 -2.10
C MET A 1 38.02 -18.73 -1.96
N GLU A 2 36.95 -18.68 -1.17
CA GLU A 2 36.06 -19.83 -0.98
C GLU A 2 35.20 -20.05 -2.23
N LYS A 3 35.19 -21.30 -2.74
CA LYS A 3 34.43 -21.68 -3.92
C LYS A 3 33.03 -22.15 -3.50
N ILE A 4 32.01 -21.47 -3.96
CA ILE A 4 30.61 -21.76 -3.58
C ILE A 4 29.71 -21.81 -4.82
N THR A 5 28.51 -22.39 -4.68
CA THR A 5 27.49 -22.37 -5.75
C THR A 5 26.82 -21.00 -5.87
N GLY A 6 26.22 -20.72 -7.04
CA GLY A 6 25.41 -19.50 -7.20
C GLY A 6 24.23 -19.47 -6.25
N ALA A 7 23.63 -20.61 -5.90
CA ALA A 7 22.57 -20.70 -4.90
C ALA A 7 23.06 -20.26 -3.50
N GLU A 8 24.23 -20.74 -3.06
CA GLU A 8 24.85 -20.30 -1.80
C GLU A 8 25.26 -18.81 -1.87
N ALA A 9 25.74 -18.33 -3.03
CA ALA A 9 26.04 -16.92 -3.23
C ALA A 9 24.78 -16.03 -3.08
N LEU A 10 23.61 -16.51 -3.55
CA LEU A 10 22.34 -15.82 -3.34
C LEU A 10 22.01 -15.73 -1.84
N MET A 11 22.10 -16.84 -1.10
CA MET A 11 21.79 -16.82 0.35
C MET A 11 22.69 -15.85 1.11
N ARG A 12 24.00 -15.86 0.84
CA ARG A 12 24.95 -14.92 1.45
C ARG A 12 24.65 -13.46 1.06
N SER A 13 24.24 -13.23 -0.18
CA SER A 13 23.88 -11.89 -0.66
C SER A 13 22.64 -11.35 0.04
N LEU A 14 21.57 -12.16 0.17
CA LEU A 14 20.35 -11.79 0.90
C LEU A 14 20.65 -11.50 2.38
N LYS A 15 21.51 -12.29 3.02
CA LYS A 15 21.98 -12.03 4.38
C LYS A 15 22.71 -10.68 4.49
N ASN A 16 23.60 -10.37 3.53
CA ASN A 16 24.33 -9.10 3.50
C ASN A 16 23.42 -7.88 3.28
N GLU A 17 22.28 -8.06 2.58
CA GLU A 17 21.25 -7.02 2.41
C GLU A 17 20.31 -6.88 3.61
N GLY A 18 20.48 -7.72 4.65
CA GLY A 18 19.72 -7.65 5.90
C GLY A 18 18.36 -8.34 5.83
N VAL A 19 18.11 -9.17 4.83
CA VAL A 19 16.85 -9.93 4.69
C VAL A 19 16.64 -10.80 5.92
N LYS A 20 15.38 -10.82 6.42
CA LYS A 20 14.95 -11.69 7.53
C LYS A 20 13.83 -12.63 7.12
N THR A 21 12.94 -12.17 6.27
CA THR A 21 11.75 -12.92 5.84
C THR A 21 11.72 -13.04 4.32
N ILE A 22 11.40 -14.22 3.82
CA ILE A 22 11.25 -14.55 2.40
C ILE A 22 9.89 -15.20 2.21
N PHE A 23 9.05 -14.65 1.33
CA PHE A 23 7.77 -15.23 0.94
C PHE A 23 7.96 -16.00 -0.36
N GLY A 24 7.45 -17.22 -0.46
CA GLY A 24 7.71 -17.93 -1.70
C GLY A 24 7.04 -19.29 -1.85
N TYR A 25 7.26 -19.87 -3.01
CA TYR A 25 6.75 -21.20 -3.38
C TYR A 25 7.82 -21.98 -4.18
N PRO A 26 8.18 -23.20 -3.77
CA PRO A 26 9.20 -24.00 -4.44
C PRO A 26 8.73 -24.54 -5.79
N GLY A 27 9.70 -24.86 -6.65
CA GLY A 27 9.45 -25.53 -7.92
C GLY A 27 10.75 -25.98 -8.59
N GLY A 28 10.65 -26.72 -9.69
CA GLY A 28 11.78 -27.41 -10.32
C GLY A 28 12.97 -26.54 -10.72
N ALA A 29 12.69 -25.34 -11.24
CA ALA A 29 13.73 -24.43 -11.74
C ALA A 29 14.41 -23.59 -10.65
N ILE A 30 13.92 -23.61 -9.40
CA ILE A 30 14.50 -22.89 -8.26
C ILE A 30 14.99 -23.85 -7.15
N MET A 31 14.90 -25.16 -7.40
CA MET A 31 15.24 -26.19 -6.41
C MET A 31 16.64 -26.04 -5.80
N PRO A 32 17.71 -25.74 -6.56
CA PRO A 32 19.05 -25.57 -5.96
C PRO A 32 19.11 -24.41 -4.96
N VAL A 33 18.28 -23.37 -5.15
CA VAL A 33 18.17 -22.25 -4.21
C VAL A 33 17.43 -22.68 -2.94
N PHE A 34 16.35 -23.47 -3.06
CA PHE A 34 15.63 -24.01 -1.90
C PHE A 34 16.45 -25.03 -1.11
N ASP A 35 17.33 -25.78 -1.77
CA ASP A 35 18.29 -26.66 -1.10
C ASP A 35 19.28 -25.84 -0.25
N ALA A 36 19.88 -24.80 -0.82
CA ALA A 36 20.75 -23.88 -0.06
C ALA A 36 19.98 -23.15 1.06
N LEU A 37 18.72 -22.76 0.83
CA LEU A 37 17.87 -22.06 1.81
C LEU A 37 17.61 -22.91 3.07
N TYR A 38 17.64 -24.23 2.97
CA TYR A 38 17.45 -25.13 4.11
C TYR A 38 18.39 -24.80 5.26
N ASP A 39 19.69 -24.63 4.99
CA ASP A 39 20.67 -24.29 6.02
C ASP A 39 20.42 -22.95 6.69
N TYR A 40 19.85 -22.01 5.95
CA TYR A 40 19.58 -20.63 6.43
C TYR A 40 18.23 -20.46 7.13
N THR A 41 17.35 -21.46 7.04
CA THR A 41 16.03 -21.46 7.68
C THR A 41 15.89 -22.48 8.81
N ARG A 42 16.53 -23.65 8.67
CA ARG A 42 16.39 -24.79 9.59
C ARG A 42 17.71 -25.35 10.10
N GLY A 43 18.81 -25.09 9.39
CA GLY A 43 20.14 -25.55 9.71
C GLY A 43 20.91 -24.64 10.65
N GLU A 44 22.21 -24.89 10.78
CA GLU A 44 23.13 -24.16 11.68
C GLU A 44 23.29 -22.67 11.30
N LYS A 45 23.06 -22.31 10.04
CA LYS A 45 23.16 -20.94 9.53
C LYS A 45 21.86 -20.12 9.66
N LYS A 46 20.86 -20.61 10.40
CA LYS A 46 19.54 -19.99 10.47
C LYS A 46 19.60 -18.46 10.68
N VAL A 47 19.11 -17.71 9.67
CA VAL A 47 18.99 -16.23 9.67
C VAL A 47 17.74 -15.74 8.98
N PHE A 48 17.03 -16.61 8.22
CA PHE A 48 15.80 -16.28 7.52
C PHE A 48 14.60 -17.04 8.09
N ASP A 49 13.44 -16.43 8.00
CA ASP A 49 12.16 -17.12 8.03
C ASP A 49 11.66 -17.24 6.58
N HIS A 50 11.29 -18.44 6.16
CA HIS A 50 10.65 -18.67 4.86
C HIS A 50 9.18 -18.99 5.08
N ILE A 51 8.33 -18.18 4.46
CA ILE A 51 6.88 -18.28 4.55
C ILE A 51 6.37 -18.94 3.26
N LEU A 52 5.91 -20.19 3.39
CA LEU A 52 5.32 -20.91 2.28
C LEU A 52 3.89 -20.43 2.04
N VAL A 53 3.70 -19.68 0.97
CA VAL A 53 2.38 -19.24 0.50
C VAL A 53 1.62 -20.39 -0.19
N ARG A 54 0.36 -20.16 -0.58
CA ARG A 54 -0.44 -21.15 -1.32
C ARG A 54 -0.60 -20.79 -2.80
N HIS A 55 -0.22 -19.56 -3.15
CA HIS A 55 -0.19 -19.08 -4.53
C HIS A 55 0.92 -18.02 -4.68
N GLU A 56 1.62 -17.99 -5.80
CA GLU A 56 2.79 -17.10 -5.96
C GLU A 56 2.40 -15.61 -6.01
N GLN A 57 1.21 -15.26 -6.47
CA GLN A 57 0.69 -13.90 -6.35
C GLN A 57 0.66 -13.44 -4.89
N ALA A 58 0.27 -14.34 -3.99
CA ALA A 58 0.27 -14.07 -2.56
C ALA A 58 1.68 -13.82 -2.00
N ALA A 59 2.73 -14.45 -2.56
CA ALA A 59 4.11 -14.17 -2.15
C ALA A 59 4.50 -12.71 -2.45
N ALA A 60 4.10 -12.19 -3.62
CA ALA A 60 4.36 -10.80 -3.98
C ALA A 60 3.58 -9.83 -3.07
N HIS A 61 2.27 -10.05 -2.85
CA HIS A 61 1.47 -9.20 -1.96
C HIS A 61 1.89 -9.29 -0.49
N ALA A 62 2.34 -10.46 -0.02
CA ALA A 62 2.91 -10.58 1.34
C ALA A 62 4.23 -9.80 1.45
N ALA A 63 5.08 -9.83 0.43
CA ALA A 63 6.28 -9.01 0.37
C ALA A 63 5.95 -7.50 0.40
N GLU A 64 4.87 -7.08 -0.27
CA GLU A 64 4.38 -5.70 -0.20
C GLU A 64 3.89 -5.34 1.20
N GLY A 65 3.04 -6.17 1.81
CA GLY A 65 2.54 -5.95 3.17
C GLY A 65 3.67 -5.85 4.20
N PHE A 66 4.68 -6.73 4.09
CA PHE A 66 5.89 -6.66 4.90
C PHE A 66 6.63 -5.33 4.71
N SER A 67 6.88 -4.94 3.46
CA SER A 67 7.62 -3.74 3.12
C SER A 67 6.97 -2.46 3.65
N ARG A 68 5.63 -2.35 3.51
CA ARG A 68 4.88 -1.15 3.90
C ARG A 68 4.88 -0.87 5.41
N VAL A 69 4.96 -1.91 6.23
CA VAL A 69 4.94 -1.74 7.70
C VAL A 69 6.32 -1.72 8.32
N SER A 70 7.31 -2.40 7.69
CA SER A 70 8.69 -2.44 8.18
C SER A 70 9.56 -1.30 7.66
N GLY A 71 9.25 -0.79 6.44
CA GLY A 71 10.13 0.10 5.69
C GLY A 71 11.31 -0.61 5.01
N ASP A 72 11.42 -1.93 5.15
CA ASP A 72 12.44 -2.76 4.52
C ASP A 72 11.98 -3.29 3.15
N VAL A 73 12.91 -3.81 2.35
CA VAL A 73 12.59 -4.42 1.05
C VAL A 73 11.97 -5.79 1.25
N GLY A 74 10.76 -6.00 0.72
CA GLY A 74 10.11 -7.31 0.70
C GLY A 74 10.76 -8.27 -0.29
N VAL A 75 10.85 -9.56 0.04
CA VAL A 75 11.50 -10.58 -0.81
C VAL A 75 10.53 -11.68 -1.18
N CYS A 76 10.38 -11.92 -2.49
CA CYS A 76 9.59 -12.99 -3.06
C CYS A 76 10.50 -13.98 -3.79
N LEU A 77 10.35 -15.30 -3.53
CA LEU A 77 11.16 -16.36 -4.13
C LEU A 77 10.25 -17.43 -4.76
N VAL A 78 10.30 -17.56 -6.09
CA VAL A 78 9.39 -18.43 -6.85
C VAL A 78 10.09 -19.19 -7.98
N THR A 79 9.40 -20.16 -8.56
CA THR A 79 9.92 -20.90 -9.72
C THR A 79 9.65 -20.19 -11.04
N SER A 80 10.12 -20.76 -12.15
CA SER A 80 9.91 -20.29 -13.53
C SER A 80 8.48 -20.50 -14.03
N GLY A 81 8.21 -20.01 -15.23
CA GLY A 81 6.94 -20.20 -15.93
C GLY A 81 5.76 -19.68 -15.12
N PRO A 82 4.75 -20.54 -14.81
CA PRO A 82 3.57 -20.11 -14.06
C PRO A 82 3.93 -19.57 -12.67
N GLY A 83 5.00 -20.03 -12.03
CA GLY A 83 5.43 -19.53 -10.74
C GLY A 83 5.70 -18.03 -10.75
N VAL A 84 6.47 -17.56 -11.70
CA VAL A 84 6.79 -16.13 -11.78
C VAL A 84 5.69 -15.33 -12.47
N THR A 85 5.00 -15.86 -13.48
CA THR A 85 3.92 -15.11 -14.14
C THR A 85 2.76 -14.82 -13.18
N ASN A 86 2.50 -15.69 -12.21
CA ASN A 86 1.54 -15.44 -11.14
C ASN A 86 1.94 -14.26 -10.23
N THR A 87 3.21 -13.88 -10.14
CA THR A 87 3.64 -12.74 -9.32
C THR A 87 3.46 -11.39 -9.99
N LEU A 88 3.25 -11.34 -11.32
CA LEU A 88 3.29 -10.10 -12.09
C LEU A 88 2.21 -9.09 -11.67
N THR A 89 1.05 -9.53 -11.23
CA THR A 89 0.03 -8.64 -10.65
C THR A 89 0.59 -7.91 -9.42
N GLY A 90 1.23 -8.62 -8.49
CA GLY A 90 1.84 -7.99 -7.32
C GLY A 90 3.05 -7.11 -7.68
N VAL A 91 3.83 -7.47 -8.71
CA VAL A 91 4.90 -6.60 -9.22
C VAL A 91 4.32 -5.29 -9.77
N ALA A 92 3.24 -5.35 -10.55
CA ALA A 92 2.58 -4.16 -11.08
C ALA A 92 1.95 -3.29 -9.97
N ASP A 93 1.38 -3.91 -8.93
CA ASP A 93 0.84 -3.24 -7.75
C ASP A 93 1.96 -2.52 -6.98
N ALA A 94 3.05 -3.20 -6.69
CA ALA A 94 4.24 -2.62 -6.06
C ALA A 94 4.83 -1.45 -6.86
N MET A 95 4.80 -1.53 -8.20
CA MET A 95 5.32 -0.45 -9.07
C MET A 95 4.49 0.81 -8.97
N ILE A 96 3.17 0.70 -9.09
CA ILE A 96 2.30 1.87 -9.09
C ILE A 96 2.20 2.53 -7.71
N ASP A 97 2.31 1.74 -6.63
CA ASP A 97 2.26 2.20 -5.25
C ASP A 97 3.64 2.49 -4.64
N SER A 98 4.70 2.35 -5.44
CA SER A 98 6.09 2.64 -5.02
C SER A 98 6.57 1.79 -3.84
N THR A 99 6.18 0.51 -3.80
CA THR A 99 6.56 -0.43 -2.74
C THR A 99 7.84 -1.18 -3.12
N PRO A 100 8.91 -1.10 -2.33
CA PRO A 100 10.15 -1.79 -2.65
C PRO A 100 10.03 -3.30 -2.37
N ILE A 101 10.04 -4.10 -3.44
CA ILE A 101 10.12 -5.57 -3.36
C ILE A 101 11.18 -6.09 -4.34
N VAL A 102 11.79 -7.24 -4.02
CA VAL A 102 12.67 -7.97 -4.93
C VAL A 102 12.08 -9.35 -5.17
N VAL A 103 11.67 -9.61 -6.40
CA VAL A 103 11.17 -10.92 -6.85
C VAL A 103 12.33 -11.68 -7.48
N ILE A 104 12.64 -12.85 -6.96
CA ILE A 104 13.70 -13.75 -7.46
C ILE A 104 13.01 -14.99 -8.00
N ALA A 105 13.12 -15.20 -9.30
CA ALA A 105 12.49 -16.31 -9.98
C ALA A 105 13.50 -17.29 -10.55
N GLY A 106 13.26 -18.57 -10.40
CA GLY A 106 13.99 -19.58 -11.14
C GLY A 106 13.76 -19.47 -12.64
N GLN A 107 14.70 -20.05 -13.42
CA GLN A 107 14.58 -20.12 -14.88
C GLN A 107 15.24 -21.42 -15.37
N VAL A 108 14.88 -21.85 -16.57
CA VAL A 108 15.56 -22.96 -17.24
C VAL A 108 17.06 -22.70 -17.38
N GLY A 109 17.85 -23.73 -17.61
CA GLY A 109 19.29 -23.54 -17.83
C GLY A 109 19.59 -22.64 -19.02
N VAL A 110 20.70 -21.89 -19.00
CA VAL A 110 21.08 -20.92 -20.04
C VAL A 110 21.08 -21.53 -21.44
N SER A 111 21.45 -22.82 -21.60
CA SER A 111 21.44 -23.52 -22.88
C SER A 111 20.04 -23.83 -23.43
N ALA A 112 19.00 -23.73 -22.59
CA ALA A 112 17.61 -23.98 -22.97
C ALA A 112 16.80 -22.69 -23.18
N LEU A 113 17.41 -21.53 -22.96
CA LEU A 113 16.73 -20.24 -23.16
C LEU A 113 16.42 -20.00 -24.63
N GLY A 114 15.18 -19.59 -24.93
CA GLY A 114 14.69 -19.33 -26.29
C GLY A 114 14.35 -20.59 -27.07
N THR A 115 14.17 -21.72 -26.39
CA THR A 115 13.84 -23.02 -27.06
C THR A 115 12.42 -23.49 -26.77
N ASP A 116 11.59 -22.68 -26.12
CA ASP A 116 10.26 -23.05 -25.60
C ASP A 116 10.32 -24.26 -24.64
N ALA A 117 11.39 -24.30 -23.83
CA ALA A 117 11.56 -25.36 -22.85
C ALA A 117 10.44 -25.36 -21.81
N PHE A 118 10.19 -26.52 -21.19
CA PHE A 118 9.13 -26.65 -20.18
C PHE A 118 9.26 -25.61 -19.07
N GLN A 119 8.19 -24.83 -18.87
CA GLN A 119 8.12 -23.72 -17.90
C GLN A 119 9.11 -22.58 -18.18
N GLU A 120 9.56 -22.39 -19.41
CA GLU A 120 10.28 -21.19 -19.82
C GLU A 120 9.32 -20.04 -20.10
N VAL A 121 9.69 -18.83 -19.71
CA VAL A 121 9.06 -17.57 -20.14
C VAL A 121 10.14 -16.49 -20.27
N ASP A 122 9.97 -15.52 -21.17
CA ASP A 122 10.81 -14.32 -21.22
C ASP A 122 10.43 -13.38 -20.05
N LEU A 123 10.96 -13.71 -18.86
CA LEU A 123 10.63 -12.96 -17.66
C LEU A 123 11.11 -11.50 -17.73
N VAL A 124 12.30 -11.26 -18.30
CA VAL A 124 12.83 -9.90 -18.41
C VAL A 124 11.89 -9.03 -19.27
N GLY A 125 11.45 -9.56 -20.40
CA GLY A 125 10.48 -8.87 -21.27
C GLY A 125 9.14 -8.63 -20.59
N LEU A 126 8.60 -9.61 -19.85
CA LEU A 126 7.33 -9.48 -19.12
C LEU A 126 7.40 -8.47 -17.98
N ALA A 127 8.51 -8.42 -17.24
CA ALA A 127 8.67 -7.57 -16.07
C ALA A 127 9.10 -6.13 -16.40
N GLN A 128 9.68 -5.89 -17.56
CA GLN A 128 10.24 -4.59 -17.93
C GLN A 128 9.28 -3.40 -17.75
N PRO A 129 8.01 -3.44 -18.20
CA PRO A 129 7.08 -2.31 -18.09
C PRO A 129 6.53 -2.10 -16.69
N ILE A 130 6.67 -3.07 -15.78
CA ILE A 130 6.06 -3.07 -14.45
C ILE A 130 7.08 -3.14 -13.30
N SER A 131 8.37 -2.94 -13.60
CA SER A 131 9.44 -2.93 -12.59
C SER A 131 10.46 -1.84 -12.84
N LYS A 132 11.18 -1.44 -11.79
CA LYS A 132 12.27 -0.46 -11.90
C LYS A 132 13.48 -1.04 -12.63
N TRP A 133 13.70 -2.34 -12.48
CA TRP A 133 14.76 -3.07 -13.13
C TRP A 133 14.44 -4.57 -13.17
N SER A 134 14.73 -5.19 -14.30
CA SER A 134 14.70 -6.64 -14.47
C SER A 134 16.03 -7.11 -15.00
N TYR A 135 16.54 -8.24 -14.48
CA TYR A 135 17.86 -8.76 -14.87
C TYR A 135 17.93 -10.27 -14.81
N GLN A 136 18.55 -10.88 -15.85
CA GLN A 136 18.81 -12.31 -15.90
C GLN A 136 20.25 -12.62 -15.49
N ILE A 137 20.45 -13.39 -14.41
CA ILE A 137 21.76 -13.79 -13.89
C ILE A 137 22.24 -15.04 -14.65
N ARG A 138 23.09 -14.87 -15.64
CA ARG A 138 23.57 -16.00 -16.48
C ARG A 138 24.77 -16.74 -15.92
N ARG A 139 25.51 -16.17 -14.99
CA ARG A 139 26.74 -16.73 -14.42
C ARG A 139 26.71 -16.60 -12.89
N PRO A 140 27.26 -17.61 -12.16
CA PRO A 140 27.28 -17.57 -10.70
C PRO A 140 28.10 -16.40 -10.13
N GLU A 141 29.11 -15.91 -10.85
CA GLU A 141 29.94 -14.76 -10.45
C GLU A 141 29.15 -13.45 -10.36
N ASP A 142 28.07 -13.33 -11.13
CA ASP A 142 27.26 -12.10 -11.21
C ASP A 142 26.25 -12.01 -10.05
N VAL A 143 26.01 -13.07 -9.26
CA VAL A 143 24.96 -13.14 -8.24
C VAL A 143 25.10 -12.04 -7.20
N ALA A 144 26.28 -11.92 -6.57
CA ALA A 144 26.47 -10.95 -5.48
C ALA A 144 26.23 -9.51 -5.94
N TRP A 145 26.74 -9.16 -7.13
CA TRP A 145 26.54 -7.85 -7.73
C TRP A 145 25.08 -7.59 -8.11
N ALA A 146 24.42 -8.57 -8.74
CA ALA A 146 23.05 -8.42 -9.20
C ALA A 146 22.07 -8.23 -8.03
N ILE A 147 22.24 -9.00 -6.95
CA ILE A 147 21.41 -8.89 -5.74
C ILE A 147 21.65 -7.56 -5.04
N SER A 148 22.90 -7.15 -4.81
CA SER A 148 23.17 -5.86 -4.19
C SER A 148 22.63 -4.70 -5.03
N ARG A 149 22.71 -4.79 -6.36
CA ARG A 149 22.12 -3.79 -7.28
C ARG A 149 20.60 -3.81 -7.23
N ALA A 150 19.96 -4.99 -7.15
CA ALA A 150 18.52 -5.12 -7.04
C ALA A 150 17.98 -4.40 -5.80
N PHE A 151 18.58 -4.65 -4.65
CA PHE A 151 18.19 -4.00 -3.40
C PHE A 151 18.47 -2.50 -3.41
N TYR A 152 19.58 -2.06 -3.98
CA TYR A 152 19.89 -0.64 -4.14
C TYR A 152 18.82 0.07 -4.98
N ILE A 153 18.45 -0.48 -6.14
CA ILE A 153 17.45 0.11 -7.03
C ILE A 153 16.05 0.06 -6.40
N ALA A 154 15.70 -1.05 -5.72
CA ALA A 154 14.38 -1.20 -5.12
C ALA A 154 14.10 -0.12 -4.05
N ARG A 155 15.08 0.17 -3.18
CA ARG A 155 14.90 1.05 -2.01
C ARG A 155 15.23 2.52 -2.24
N THR A 156 15.92 2.89 -3.34
CA THR A 156 16.42 4.27 -3.55
C THR A 156 15.62 5.03 -4.58
N GLY A 157 15.67 6.38 -4.51
CA GLY A 157 14.83 7.24 -5.32
C GLY A 157 13.35 7.00 -5.00
N ARG A 158 12.47 7.05 -6.01
CA ARG A 158 11.13 6.50 -5.86
C ARG A 158 11.23 4.97 -5.69
N PRO A 159 10.89 4.39 -4.55
CA PRO A 159 11.00 2.95 -4.34
C PRO A 159 10.11 2.15 -5.31
N GLY A 160 10.39 0.86 -5.47
CA GLY A 160 9.56 0.01 -6.33
C GLY A 160 10.19 -1.37 -6.57
N PRO A 161 9.49 -2.23 -7.33
CA PRO A 161 9.88 -3.62 -7.53
C PRO A 161 11.08 -3.79 -8.45
N VAL A 162 11.86 -4.83 -8.17
CA VAL A 162 12.91 -5.35 -9.03
C VAL A 162 12.69 -6.84 -9.24
N VAL A 163 12.90 -7.32 -10.47
CA VAL A 163 12.70 -8.73 -10.83
C VAL A 163 14.02 -9.34 -11.29
N ILE A 164 14.41 -10.43 -10.64
CA ILE A 164 15.63 -11.19 -10.94
C ILE A 164 15.27 -12.54 -11.53
N ASP A 165 15.70 -12.78 -12.74
CA ASP A 165 15.60 -14.04 -13.44
C ASP A 165 16.88 -14.85 -13.22
N PHE A 166 16.77 -16.04 -12.59
CA PHE A 166 17.92 -16.81 -12.12
C PHE A 166 17.97 -18.21 -12.74
N PRO A 167 18.60 -18.36 -13.94
CA PRO A 167 18.74 -19.63 -14.62
C PRO A 167 19.41 -20.73 -13.78
N LYS A 168 18.88 -21.96 -13.88
CA LYS A 168 19.32 -23.12 -13.09
C LYS A 168 20.83 -23.41 -13.24
N SER A 169 21.39 -23.19 -14.43
CA SER A 169 22.83 -23.36 -14.63
C SER A 169 23.69 -22.39 -13.82
N ALA A 170 23.20 -21.14 -13.61
CA ALA A 170 23.89 -20.18 -12.75
C ALA A 170 23.70 -20.52 -11.27
N GLN A 171 22.56 -21.12 -10.87
CA GLN A 171 22.35 -21.57 -9.49
C GLN A 171 23.32 -22.68 -9.07
N VAL A 172 23.53 -23.68 -9.94
CA VAL A 172 24.43 -24.85 -9.64
C VAL A 172 25.87 -24.60 -9.98
N GLY A 173 26.16 -23.64 -10.86
CA GLY A 173 27.53 -23.23 -11.20
C GLY A 173 28.27 -22.71 -9.97
N THR A 174 29.63 -22.80 -9.99
CA THR A 174 30.45 -22.36 -8.86
C THR A 174 31.21 -21.09 -9.17
N CYS A 175 31.37 -20.22 -8.19
CA CYS A 175 32.20 -19.02 -8.26
C CYS A 175 33.08 -18.86 -7.04
N ASP A 176 34.10 -18.03 -7.16
CA ASP A 176 34.90 -17.58 -6.02
C ASP A 176 34.11 -16.48 -5.29
N TRP A 177 33.72 -16.77 -4.06
CA TRP A 177 32.84 -15.86 -3.30
C TRP A 177 33.51 -14.54 -2.96
N GLN A 178 32.87 -13.46 -3.32
CA GLN A 178 33.17 -12.10 -2.86
C GLN A 178 31.85 -11.34 -2.60
N PRO A 179 31.70 -10.71 -1.43
CA PRO A 179 30.53 -9.84 -1.19
C PRO A 179 30.60 -8.63 -2.11
N ALA A 180 29.46 -8.22 -2.63
CA ALA A 180 29.32 -6.98 -3.40
C ALA A 180 28.50 -5.97 -2.61
N LYS A 181 28.81 -4.67 -2.79
CA LYS A 181 28.02 -3.56 -2.27
C LYS A 181 27.90 -2.49 -3.37
N VAL A 182 26.74 -2.44 -3.99
CA VAL A 182 26.43 -1.41 -4.97
C VAL A 182 25.95 -0.15 -4.23
N THR A 183 26.61 0.97 -4.49
CA THR A 183 26.31 2.28 -3.89
C THR A 183 25.94 3.33 -4.92
N SER A 184 26.07 3.00 -6.21
CA SER A 184 25.68 3.86 -7.32
C SER A 184 25.40 3.04 -8.57
N VAL A 185 24.56 3.56 -9.45
CA VAL A 185 24.27 2.98 -10.77
C VAL A 185 24.44 4.09 -11.80
N ARG A 186 25.20 3.81 -12.86
CA ARG A 186 25.42 4.80 -13.92
C ARG A 186 24.09 5.31 -14.47
N SER A 187 23.97 6.62 -14.63
CA SER A 187 22.77 7.32 -15.13
C SER A 187 21.52 7.17 -14.25
N TYR A 188 21.69 6.82 -12.97
CA TYR A 188 20.62 6.79 -11.98
C TYR A 188 21.01 7.67 -10.79
N ASP A 189 20.30 8.78 -10.64
CA ASP A 189 20.44 9.71 -9.50
C ASP A 189 19.20 9.56 -8.61
N PRO A 190 19.28 8.76 -7.54
CA PRO A 190 18.15 8.51 -6.66
C PRO A 190 17.83 9.68 -5.71
N TYR A 191 18.76 10.60 -5.52
CA TYR A 191 18.63 11.74 -4.59
C TYR A 191 19.05 13.04 -5.28
N PRO A 192 18.20 13.58 -6.18
CA PRO A 192 18.50 14.81 -6.89
C PRO A 192 18.81 15.94 -5.91
N LYS A 193 19.77 16.79 -6.29
CA LYS A 193 20.13 17.95 -5.49
C LYS A 193 19.00 18.98 -5.55
N ILE A 194 18.45 19.32 -4.39
CA ILE A 194 17.43 20.36 -4.25
C ILE A 194 18.03 21.72 -4.66
N GLN A 195 17.30 22.48 -5.44
CA GLN A 195 17.72 23.79 -5.94
C GLN A 195 17.27 24.89 -4.98
N ASP A 196 18.22 25.70 -4.49
CA ASP A 196 17.95 26.73 -3.48
C ASP A 196 17.00 27.84 -3.98
N ASP A 197 17.04 28.17 -5.25
CA ASP A 197 16.13 29.13 -5.88
C ASP A 197 14.68 28.62 -5.94
N HIS A 198 14.46 27.34 -6.19
CA HIS A 198 13.15 26.73 -6.12
C HIS A 198 12.62 26.69 -4.68
N VAL A 199 13.49 26.38 -3.71
CA VAL A 199 13.14 26.44 -2.28
C VAL A 199 12.73 27.85 -1.87
N ALA A 200 13.50 28.87 -2.28
CA ALA A 200 13.19 30.27 -1.98
C ALA A 200 11.88 30.71 -2.66
N ALA A 201 11.63 30.28 -3.90
CA ALA A 201 10.38 30.58 -4.61
C ALA A 201 9.17 29.93 -3.93
N ALA A 202 9.27 28.67 -3.51
CA ALA A 202 8.22 27.97 -2.75
C ALA A 202 7.93 28.68 -1.42
N ALA A 203 8.96 28.98 -0.64
CA ALA A 203 8.81 29.69 0.63
C ALA A 203 8.16 31.06 0.45
N LYS A 204 8.51 31.79 -0.62
CA LYS A 204 7.89 33.08 -0.93
C LYS A 204 6.40 32.95 -1.24
N LEU A 205 5.98 31.93 -2.01
CA LEU A 205 4.56 31.68 -2.28
C LEU A 205 3.81 31.35 -0.99
N ILE A 206 4.35 30.46 -0.16
CA ILE A 206 3.73 30.04 1.10
C ILE A 206 3.62 31.23 2.08
N ASN A 207 4.68 32.02 2.24
CA ASN A 207 4.69 33.18 3.14
C ASN A 207 3.66 34.28 2.75
N ASN A 208 3.24 34.32 1.49
CA ASN A 208 2.25 35.29 0.99
C ASN A 208 0.86 34.67 0.77
N ALA A 209 0.67 33.40 1.07
CA ALA A 209 -0.60 32.73 0.90
C ALA A 209 -1.61 33.17 1.98
N GLU A 210 -2.85 33.37 1.60
CA GLU A 210 -3.98 33.62 2.51
C GLU A 210 -4.74 32.32 2.80
N ARG A 211 -4.76 31.39 1.83
CA ARG A 211 -5.50 30.12 1.89
C ARG A 211 -4.66 28.94 1.42
N PRO A 212 -3.51 28.68 2.08
CA PRO A 212 -2.67 27.55 1.72
C PRO A 212 -3.32 26.22 2.11
N LEU A 213 -3.11 25.17 1.29
CA LEU A 213 -3.54 23.79 1.58
C LEU A 213 -2.42 22.82 1.22
N ALA A 214 -2.02 22.01 2.20
CA ALA A 214 -1.06 20.93 1.96
C ALA A 214 -1.79 19.63 1.57
N LEU A 215 -1.32 18.99 0.49
CA LEU A 215 -1.79 17.69 0.03
C LEU A 215 -0.70 16.65 0.31
N VAL A 216 -0.94 15.80 1.31
CA VAL A 216 0.08 14.89 1.85
C VAL A 216 -0.07 13.50 1.25
N GLY A 217 0.95 13.05 0.51
CA GLY A 217 0.99 11.76 -0.15
C GLY A 217 1.92 10.73 0.51
N HIS A 218 2.01 9.57 -0.12
CA HIS A 218 2.83 8.43 0.34
C HIS A 218 4.33 8.75 0.38
N GLY A 219 4.82 9.71 -0.41
CA GLY A 219 6.23 10.11 -0.42
C GLY A 219 6.74 10.59 0.93
N VAL A 220 5.86 11.11 1.81
CA VAL A 220 6.22 11.47 3.19
C VAL A 220 6.54 10.23 4.03
N GLU A 221 5.74 9.17 3.88
CA GLU A 221 5.97 7.88 4.56
C GLU A 221 7.26 7.22 4.05
N LEU A 222 7.41 7.14 2.72
CA LEU A 222 8.56 6.52 2.07
C LEU A 222 9.88 7.24 2.39
N GLY A 223 9.84 8.57 2.47
CA GLY A 223 10.99 9.38 2.88
C GLY A 223 11.21 9.42 4.40
N GLY A 224 10.31 8.88 5.22
CA GLY A 224 10.37 8.96 6.68
C GLY A 224 10.29 10.40 7.22
N ALA A 225 9.60 11.29 6.50
CA ALA A 225 9.59 12.74 6.72
C ALA A 225 8.44 13.24 7.63
N HIS A 226 7.97 12.39 8.55
CA HIS A 226 6.80 12.69 9.41
C HIS A 226 7.02 13.89 10.32
N ASN A 227 8.16 13.94 11.02
CA ASN A 227 8.46 15.05 11.93
C ASN A 227 8.68 16.35 11.17
N GLU A 228 9.33 16.27 10.01
CA GLU A 228 9.58 17.40 9.13
C GLU A 228 8.28 17.95 8.52
N LEU A 229 7.31 17.07 8.25
CA LEU A 229 5.97 17.46 7.82
C LEU A 229 5.25 18.23 8.94
N ILE A 230 5.23 17.70 10.16
CA ILE A 230 4.58 18.35 11.30
C ILE A 230 5.19 19.72 11.56
N GLU A 231 6.53 19.83 11.63
CA GLU A 231 7.21 21.11 11.83
C GLU A 231 6.87 22.12 10.71
N PHE A 232 6.81 21.66 9.45
CA PHE A 232 6.44 22.48 8.30
C PHE A 232 5.02 23.03 8.43
N LEU A 233 4.04 22.15 8.73
CA LEU A 233 2.64 22.53 8.86
C LEU A 233 2.40 23.48 10.04
N GLU A 234 2.97 23.18 11.22
CA GLU A 234 2.78 23.98 12.43
C GLU A 234 3.45 25.35 12.33
N LYS A 235 4.62 25.46 11.68
CA LYS A 235 5.30 26.74 11.55
C LYS A 235 4.52 27.76 10.73
N ALA A 236 3.88 27.31 9.66
CA ALA A 236 3.12 28.17 8.75
C ALA A 236 1.60 28.04 8.92
N ASP A 237 1.12 27.29 9.93
CA ASP A 237 -0.30 27.08 10.24
C ASP A 237 -1.12 26.63 9.02
N ILE A 238 -0.63 25.60 8.30
CA ILE A 238 -1.20 25.13 7.05
C ILE A 238 -2.08 23.91 7.28
N PRO A 239 -3.39 23.95 6.95
CA PRO A 239 -4.25 22.77 6.97
C PRO A 239 -3.76 21.74 5.95
N ALA A 240 -3.84 20.45 6.32
CA ALA A 240 -3.32 19.35 5.52
C ALA A 240 -4.38 18.28 5.28
N ALA A 241 -4.55 17.90 4.02
CA ALA A 241 -5.39 16.80 3.60
C ALA A 241 -4.52 15.64 3.07
N ARG A 242 -4.87 14.41 3.45
CA ARG A 242 -4.06 13.21 3.14
C ARG A 242 -4.63 12.45 1.94
N THR A 243 -3.76 11.94 1.10
CA THR A 243 -4.18 10.97 0.06
C THR A 243 -4.41 9.59 0.69
N LEU A 244 -5.04 8.66 -0.04
CA LEU A 244 -5.30 7.29 0.42
C LEU A 244 -4.03 6.61 0.96
N LEU A 245 -2.91 6.67 0.22
CA LEU A 245 -1.63 6.10 0.64
C LEU A 245 -0.86 6.94 1.66
N GLY A 246 -1.27 8.19 1.88
CA GLY A 246 -0.68 9.09 2.86
C GLY A 246 -1.43 9.16 4.19
N LEU A 247 -2.40 8.29 4.43
CA LEU A 247 -3.29 8.38 5.60
C LEU A 247 -2.57 8.31 6.95
N SER A 248 -1.49 7.56 7.07
CA SER A 248 -0.70 7.49 8.31
C SER A 248 0.51 8.43 8.34
N ALA A 249 0.71 9.27 7.30
CA ALA A 249 1.78 10.28 7.29
C ALA A 249 1.56 11.42 8.31
N LEU A 250 0.31 11.67 8.69
CA LEU A 250 -0.07 12.65 9.71
C LEU A 250 -1.08 12.00 10.67
N PRO A 251 -0.92 12.11 12.01
CA PRO A 251 -1.89 11.56 12.95
C PRO A 251 -3.32 12.04 12.68
N SER A 252 -4.30 11.14 12.88
CA SER A 252 -5.70 11.46 12.58
C SER A 252 -6.27 12.56 13.47
N ASP A 253 -5.74 12.73 14.68
CA ASP A 253 -6.13 13.72 15.67
C ASP A 253 -5.26 15.00 15.64
N HIS A 254 -4.37 15.14 14.65
CA HIS A 254 -3.56 16.36 14.51
C HIS A 254 -4.45 17.58 14.19
N PRO A 255 -4.30 18.73 14.87
CA PRO A 255 -5.19 19.89 14.70
C PRO A 255 -5.29 20.43 13.26
N LEU A 256 -4.22 20.31 12.49
CA LEU A 256 -4.17 20.76 11.10
C LEU A 256 -4.62 19.69 10.10
N ASN A 257 -5.01 18.49 10.55
CA ASN A 257 -5.53 17.46 9.68
C ASN A 257 -7.00 17.73 9.33
N VAL A 258 -7.28 18.01 8.08
CA VAL A 258 -8.63 18.31 7.57
C VAL A 258 -9.30 17.15 6.84
N GLY A 259 -8.71 15.96 6.85
CA GLY A 259 -9.31 14.73 6.32
C GLY A 259 -8.57 14.10 5.14
N MET A 260 -9.30 13.30 4.37
CA MET A 260 -8.79 12.55 3.21
C MET A 260 -9.23 13.21 1.90
N LEU A 261 -8.33 13.23 0.91
CA LEU A 261 -8.62 13.67 -0.46
C LEU A 261 -9.17 12.54 -1.33
N GLY A 262 -9.81 12.92 -2.41
CA GLY A 262 -10.15 12.04 -3.52
C GLY A 262 -11.63 11.72 -3.64
N MET A 263 -11.96 10.86 -4.60
CA MET A 263 -13.33 10.52 -5.01
C MET A 263 -14.23 10.14 -3.82
N HIS A 264 -13.71 9.37 -2.88
CA HIS A 264 -14.38 8.97 -1.64
C HIS A 264 -13.75 9.62 -0.41
N GLY A 265 -13.10 10.76 -0.59
CA GLY A 265 -12.49 11.54 0.49
C GLY A 265 -13.49 12.31 1.34
N SER A 266 -12.97 13.13 2.25
CA SER A 266 -13.76 14.03 3.09
C SER A 266 -14.31 15.20 2.29
N TYR A 267 -15.48 15.69 2.66
CA TYR A 267 -16.17 16.75 1.93
C TYR A 267 -15.40 18.07 1.96
N ALA A 268 -15.00 18.52 3.16
CA ALA A 268 -14.33 19.80 3.34
C ALA A 268 -13.06 19.98 2.48
N PRO A 269 -12.04 19.09 2.55
CA PRO A 269 -10.79 19.32 1.81
C PRO A 269 -10.97 19.19 0.29
N ASN A 270 -11.92 18.37 -0.19
CA ASN A 270 -12.21 18.29 -1.61
C ASN A 270 -12.86 19.59 -2.14
N VAL A 271 -13.86 20.12 -1.45
CA VAL A 271 -14.49 21.39 -1.83
C VAL A 271 -13.47 22.54 -1.71
N LEU A 272 -12.77 22.64 -0.59
CA LEU A 272 -11.87 23.76 -0.31
C LEU A 272 -10.57 23.73 -1.10
N THR A 273 -10.21 22.62 -1.75
CA THR A 273 -9.17 22.60 -2.77
C THR A 273 -9.44 23.60 -3.89
N GLN A 274 -10.72 23.82 -4.25
CA GLN A 274 -11.13 24.83 -5.27
C GLN A 274 -11.13 26.27 -4.74
N HIS A 275 -10.87 26.48 -3.46
CA HIS A 275 -10.81 27.81 -2.82
C HIS A 275 -9.40 28.19 -2.36
N ALA A 276 -8.48 27.23 -2.31
CA ALA A 276 -7.08 27.47 -1.94
C ALA A 276 -6.39 28.42 -2.96
N ASP A 277 -5.53 29.31 -2.47
CA ASP A 277 -4.71 30.16 -3.32
C ASP A 277 -3.31 29.58 -3.58
N VAL A 278 -2.82 28.73 -2.65
CA VAL A 278 -1.60 27.95 -2.80
C VAL A 278 -1.85 26.51 -2.41
N ILE A 279 -1.55 25.57 -3.29
CA ILE A 279 -1.55 24.14 -3.02
C ILE A 279 -0.11 23.65 -2.94
N ILE A 280 0.21 22.95 -1.83
CA ILE A 280 1.51 22.35 -1.60
C ILE A 280 1.34 20.82 -1.66
N ALA A 281 1.65 20.23 -2.80
CA ALA A 281 1.61 18.79 -3.02
C ALA A 281 2.92 18.16 -2.55
N ILE A 282 2.87 17.27 -1.56
CA ILE A 282 4.03 16.71 -0.89
C ILE A 282 4.05 15.19 -1.10
N GLY A 283 4.94 14.71 -1.97
CA GLY A 283 5.10 13.28 -2.27
C GLY A 283 3.80 12.61 -2.77
N MET A 284 3.05 13.29 -3.65
CA MET A 284 1.81 12.81 -4.26
C MET A 284 1.75 13.13 -5.75
N ARG A 285 1.15 12.26 -6.55
CA ARG A 285 1.23 12.27 -8.02
C ARG A 285 0.02 12.86 -8.75
N PHE A 286 -0.90 13.54 -8.08
CA PHE A 286 -2.13 14.07 -8.68
C PHE A 286 -2.88 13.02 -9.52
N SER A 287 -3.18 11.84 -8.93
CA SER A 287 -3.95 10.81 -9.62
C SER A 287 -5.38 11.28 -9.92
N ASP A 288 -6.01 10.66 -10.91
CA ASP A 288 -7.41 10.91 -11.31
C ASP A 288 -8.41 10.75 -10.16
N ARG A 289 -8.11 9.87 -9.20
CA ARG A 289 -8.95 9.67 -8.01
C ARG A 289 -8.90 10.85 -7.05
N VAL A 290 -7.81 11.63 -7.07
CA VAL A 290 -7.66 12.86 -6.24
C VAL A 290 -8.15 14.09 -6.99
N THR A 291 -7.84 14.20 -8.27
CA THR A 291 -8.12 15.43 -9.04
C THR A 291 -9.52 15.51 -9.61
N GLY A 292 -10.19 14.36 -9.83
CA GLY A 292 -11.38 14.35 -10.66
C GLY A 292 -11.06 14.94 -12.05
N ARG A 293 -11.89 15.84 -12.53
CA ARG A 293 -11.71 16.53 -13.82
C ARG A 293 -10.53 17.50 -13.79
N LEU A 294 -9.49 17.21 -14.58
CA LEU A 294 -8.25 17.99 -14.63
C LEU A 294 -8.43 19.44 -15.12
N ASP A 295 -9.38 19.66 -16.04
CA ASP A 295 -9.63 20.97 -16.62
C ASP A 295 -10.30 21.96 -15.64
N THR A 296 -10.86 21.46 -14.53
CA THR A 296 -11.46 22.28 -13.48
C THR A 296 -10.66 22.31 -12.18
N TYR A 297 -9.68 21.39 -12.01
CA TYR A 297 -8.98 21.21 -10.74
C TYR A 297 -8.09 22.41 -10.39
N ALA A 298 -8.39 23.07 -9.28
CA ALA A 298 -7.58 24.09 -8.59
C ALA A 298 -7.00 25.19 -9.52
N LYS A 299 -7.77 25.66 -10.51
CA LYS A 299 -7.31 26.64 -11.52
C LYS A 299 -6.94 28.01 -10.95
N GLN A 300 -7.45 28.34 -9.78
CA GLN A 300 -7.16 29.59 -9.07
C GLN A 300 -5.88 29.53 -8.25
N ALA A 301 -5.39 28.33 -7.91
CA ALA A 301 -4.27 28.14 -7.01
C ALA A 301 -2.92 28.18 -7.71
N LYS A 302 -1.90 28.64 -6.99
CA LYS A 302 -0.49 28.39 -7.32
C LYS A 302 -0.10 27.01 -6.79
N ILE A 303 0.53 26.20 -7.64
CA ILE A 303 0.88 24.82 -7.32
C ILE A 303 2.36 24.70 -7.01
N ILE A 304 2.68 24.27 -5.79
CA ILE A 304 4.02 23.84 -5.39
C ILE A 304 4.01 22.31 -5.34
N HIS A 305 4.91 21.65 -6.06
CA HIS A 305 4.98 20.19 -6.12
C HIS A 305 6.35 19.69 -5.65
N LEU A 306 6.36 18.97 -4.53
CA LEU A 306 7.53 18.29 -3.96
C LEU A 306 7.42 16.81 -4.29
N ASP A 307 8.33 16.30 -5.12
CA ASP A 307 8.41 14.87 -5.43
C ASP A 307 9.86 14.45 -5.68
N ILE A 308 10.21 13.22 -5.36
CA ILE A 308 11.52 12.64 -5.63
C ILE A 308 11.66 12.24 -7.10
N ASP A 309 10.54 11.96 -7.76
CA ASP A 309 10.46 11.51 -9.14
C ASP A 309 10.13 12.68 -10.08
N ASN A 310 11.15 13.15 -10.81
CA ASN A 310 10.97 14.24 -11.76
C ASN A 310 9.92 13.96 -12.85
N VAL A 311 9.60 12.69 -13.12
CA VAL A 311 8.59 12.31 -14.13
C VAL A 311 7.16 12.63 -13.67
N GLU A 312 6.92 12.76 -12.38
CA GLU A 312 5.61 13.15 -11.84
C GLU A 312 5.35 14.66 -11.92
N ILE A 313 6.41 15.48 -12.05
CA ILE A 313 6.28 16.94 -12.18
C ILE A 313 5.64 17.28 -13.53
N ASP A 314 4.65 18.16 -13.51
CA ASP A 314 3.89 18.64 -14.69
C ASP A 314 3.14 17.55 -15.48
N LYS A 315 3.09 16.32 -14.97
CA LYS A 315 2.46 15.18 -15.65
C LYS A 315 0.94 15.33 -15.78
N ASN A 316 0.26 15.64 -14.68
CA ASN A 316 -1.20 15.77 -14.63
C ASN A 316 -1.63 17.22 -14.37
N ILE A 317 -0.97 17.91 -13.47
CA ILE A 317 -1.23 19.30 -13.08
C ILE A 317 0.05 20.10 -13.31
N LYS A 318 -0.10 21.25 -13.99
CA LYS A 318 1.02 22.15 -14.19
C LYS A 318 1.42 22.83 -12.88
N THR A 319 2.70 22.82 -12.56
CA THR A 319 3.25 23.42 -11.34
C THR A 319 3.75 24.84 -11.60
N ASP A 320 3.64 25.71 -10.59
CA ASP A 320 4.27 27.03 -10.58
C ASP A 320 5.70 26.93 -10.01
N VAL A 321 5.90 26.07 -9.01
CA VAL A 321 7.22 25.78 -8.42
C VAL A 321 7.34 24.28 -8.16
N SER A 322 8.36 23.64 -8.72
CA SER A 322 8.69 22.23 -8.47
C SER A 322 9.93 22.11 -7.58
N ILE A 323 9.92 21.17 -6.65
CA ILE A 323 11.08 20.79 -5.85
C ILE A 323 11.30 19.30 -6.05
N VAL A 324 12.28 18.96 -6.88
CA VAL A 324 12.66 17.56 -7.12
C VAL A 324 13.66 17.14 -6.05
N GLY A 325 13.22 16.23 -5.18
CA GLY A 325 14.04 15.77 -4.06
C GLY A 325 13.23 15.02 -3.00
N ASP A 326 13.95 14.37 -2.10
CA ASP A 326 13.36 13.66 -0.97
C ASP A 326 12.66 14.61 0.00
N CYS A 327 11.43 14.27 0.43
CA CYS A 327 10.66 15.05 1.40
C CYS A 327 11.42 15.30 2.70
N LYS A 328 12.26 14.33 3.13
CA LYS A 328 13.11 14.42 4.32
C LYS A 328 14.10 15.58 4.25
N MET A 329 14.51 15.98 3.04
CA MET A 329 15.43 17.07 2.79
C MET A 329 14.71 18.36 2.35
N SER A 330 13.66 18.22 1.54
CA SER A 330 12.94 19.36 0.96
C SER A 330 12.14 20.12 2.00
N LEU A 331 11.42 19.43 2.88
CA LEU A 331 10.59 20.08 3.91
C LEU A 331 11.43 20.96 4.85
N PRO A 332 12.53 20.50 5.47
CA PRO A 332 13.36 21.37 6.31
C PRO A 332 13.98 22.54 5.55
N ALA A 333 14.32 22.35 4.27
CA ALA A 333 14.88 23.44 3.46
C ALA A 333 13.87 24.59 3.30
N ILE A 334 12.60 24.27 3.01
CA ILE A 334 11.53 25.26 2.91
C ILE A 334 11.22 25.83 4.29
N THR A 335 11.04 24.98 5.30
CA THR A 335 10.64 25.37 6.67
C THR A 335 11.58 26.43 7.25
N ARG A 336 12.88 26.34 6.99
CA ARG A 336 13.84 27.37 7.44
C ARG A 336 13.52 28.77 6.93
N LEU A 337 12.94 28.91 5.74
CA LEU A 337 12.62 30.17 5.10
C LEU A 337 11.17 30.64 5.33
N LEU A 338 10.34 29.81 6.00
CA LEU A 338 8.97 30.20 6.33
C LEU A 338 8.93 31.17 7.48
N ASN A 339 8.00 32.13 7.38
CA ASN A 339 7.56 32.93 8.51
C ASN A 339 6.68 32.09 9.45
N LYS A 340 6.55 32.52 10.69
CA LYS A 340 5.47 32.04 11.54
C LYS A 340 4.19 32.76 11.10
N ASN A 341 3.26 32.02 10.51
CA ASN A 341 1.97 32.52 10.02
C ASN A 341 0.83 32.03 10.90
N GLU A 342 -0.34 32.61 10.70
CA GLU A 342 -1.61 32.18 11.30
C GLU A 342 -2.68 32.25 10.22
N HIS A 343 -3.36 31.13 9.93
CA HIS A 343 -4.41 31.03 8.94
C HIS A 343 -5.77 30.66 9.55
N LYS A 344 -6.05 31.20 10.73
CA LYS A 344 -7.23 30.85 11.54
C LYS A 344 -8.54 30.95 10.75
N GLU A 345 -8.79 32.06 10.03
CA GLU A 345 -10.02 32.23 9.25
C GLU A 345 -10.15 31.17 8.15
N TRP A 346 -9.03 30.84 7.50
CA TRP A 346 -9.00 29.78 6.50
C TRP A 346 -9.27 28.41 7.11
N ILE A 347 -8.63 28.05 8.20
CA ILE A 347 -8.85 26.79 8.93
C ILE A 347 -10.29 26.72 9.45
N ASP A 348 -10.83 27.82 9.98
CA ASP A 348 -12.20 27.88 10.43
C ASP A 348 -13.21 27.69 9.29
N SER A 349 -12.86 28.03 8.04
CA SER A 349 -13.72 27.83 6.87
C SER A 349 -13.99 26.35 6.53
N PHE A 350 -13.19 25.41 7.03
CA PHE A 350 -13.44 23.98 6.88
C PHE A 350 -14.59 23.48 7.76
N LYS A 351 -14.86 24.12 8.90
CA LYS A 351 -15.80 23.66 9.91
C LYS A 351 -17.22 23.42 9.39
N PRO A 352 -17.84 24.35 8.63
CA PRO A 352 -19.21 24.13 8.14
C PRO A 352 -19.33 22.90 7.24
N TYR A 353 -18.31 22.62 6.42
CA TYR A 353 -18.30 21.45 5.55
C TYR A 353 -18.06 20.14 6.33
N LEU A 354 -17.19 20.18 7.36
CA LEU A 354 -16.97 19.05 8.27
C LEU A 354 -18.22 18.74 9.08
N GLU A 355 -18.92 19.76 9.59
CA GLU A 355 -20.18 19.61 10.32
C GLU A 355 -21.27 19.01 9.42
N GLN A 356 -21.40 19.50 8.18
CA GLN A 356 -22.36 18.98 7.20
C GLN A 356 -22.08 17.51 6.84
N GLU A 357 -20.81 17.15 6.64
CA GLU A 357 -20.40 15.77 6.38
C GLU A 357 -20.66 14.89 7.60
N THR A 358 -20.36 15.38 8.80
CA THR A 358 -20.59 14.67 10.05
C THR A 358 -22.08 14.35 10.23
N GLU A 359 -22.95 15.34 10.06
CA GLU A 359 -24.40 15.17 10.22
C GLU A 359 -25.00 14.22 9.17
N LYS A 360 -24.60 14.39 7.89
CA LYS A 360 -25.25 13.67 6.78
C LYS A 360 -24.68 12.31 6.48
N VAL A 361 -23.39 12.11 6.77
CA VAL A 361 -22.64 10.91 6.33
C VAL A 361 -22.00 10.17 7.50
N ILE A 362 -21.20 10.87 8.33
CA ILE A 362 -20.37 10.18 9.31
C ILE A 362 -21.23 9.60 10.43
N GLU A 363 -22.02 10.43 11.13
CA GLU A 363 -22.86 9.97 12.26
C GLU A 363 -23.82 8.84 11.86
N PRO A 364 -24.54 8.91 10.73
CA PRO A 364 -25.37 7.79 10.29
C PRO A 364 -24.61 6.52 9.97
N ALA A 365 -23.35 6.62 9.52
CA ALA A 365 -22.54 5.47 9.17
C ALA A 365 -21.88 4.78 10.36
N ILE A 366 -21.49 5.56 11.40
CA ILE A 366 -20.76 5.01 12.56
C ILE A 366 -21.61 4.79 13.80
N HIS A 367 -22.76 5.49 13.91
CA HIS A 367 -23.72 5.37 15.02
C HIS A 367 -25.15 5.15 14.51
N PRO A 368 -25.40 4.14 13.66
CA PRO A 368 -26.75 3.86 13.17
C PRO A 368 -27.66 3.42 14.33
N LYS A 369 -28.92 3.88 14.33
CA LYS A 369 -29.87 3.61 15.41
C LYS A 369 -30.59 2.28 15.26
N GLU A 370 -30.78 1.81 14.02
CA GLU A 370 -31.56 0.62 13.69
C GLU A 370 -31.08 0.00 12.36
N GLY A 371 -31.64 -1.14 12.00
CA GLY A 371 -31.31 -1.85 10.76
C GLY A 371 -30.09 -2.74 10.86
N PRO A 372 -29.65 -3.33 9.73
CA PRO A 372 -28.46 -4.22 9.68
C PRO A 372 -27.17 -3.47 10.05
N LEU A 373 -26.13 -4.23 10.34
CA LEU A 373 -24.78 -3.68 10.52
C LEU A 373 -24.32 -2.90 9.30
N LEU A 374 -23.63 -1.78 9.52
CA LEU A 374 -22.97 -0.98 8.49
C LEU A 374 -21.45 -1.15 8.55
N MET A 375 -20.78 -1.04 7.41
CA MET A 375 -19.33 -1.15 7.35
C MET A 375 -18.64 -0.06 8.16
N GLY A 376 -19.19 1.17 8.16
CA GLY A 376 -18.64 2.30 8.90
C GLY A 376 -18.61 2.09 10.42
N GLU A 377 -19.69 1.56 11.03
CA GLU A 377 -19.74 1.30 12.47
C GLU A 377 -18.74 0.20 12.90
N ILE A 378 -18.56 -0.83 12.06
CA ILE A 378 -17.60 -1.90 12.32
C ILE A 378 -16.17 -1.34 12.34
N VAL A 379 -15.82 -0.55 11.31
CA VAL A 379 -14.48 0.05 11.23
C VAL A 379 -14.22 0.98 12.41
N ASN A 380 -15.20 1.82 12.76
CA ASN A 380 -15.08 2.73 13.89
C ASN A 380 -14.89 1.96 15.21
N ALA A 381 -15.68 0.91 15.46
CA ALA A 381 -15.56 0.09 16.65
C ALA A 381 -14.18 -0.60 16.77
N VAL A 382 -13.63 -1.11 15.67
CA VAL A 382 -12.25 -1.68 15.65
C VAL A 382 -11.21 -0.59 15.90
N ALA A 383 -11.37 0.60 15.28
CA ALA A 383 -10.45 1.72 15.46
C ALA A 383 -10.42 2.21 16.92
N GLU A 384 -11.57 2.27 17.59
CA GLU A 384 -11.69 2.62 19.00
C GLU A 384 -11.04 1.55 19.90
N ALA A 385 -11.36 0.27 19.68
CA ALA A 385 -10.82 -0.84 20.47
C ALA A 385 -9.29 -0.95 20.33
N THR A 386 -8.73 -0.64 19.15
CA THR A 386 -7.28 -0.63 18.90
C THR A 386 -6.62 0.71 19.19
N LYS A 387 -7.40 1.73 19.57
CA LYS A 387 -6.92 3.10 19.92
C LYS A 387 -6.09 3.76 18.82
N GLY A 388 -6.28 3.36 17.56
CA GLY A 388 -5.52 3.83 16.40
C GLY A 388 -4.06 3.35 16.32
N GLU A 389 -3.67 2.36 17.14
CA GLU A 389 -2.30 1.81 17.18
C GLU A 389 -2.09 0.62 16.21
N ALA A 390 -3.17 -0.02 15.75
CA ALA A 390 -3.10 -1.17 14.86
C ALA A 390 -2.63 -0.78 13.44
N VAL A 391 -2.17 -1.78 12.71
CA VAL A 391 -1.97 -1.71 11.26
C VAL A 391 -3.30 -1.99 10.58
N LEU A 392 -3.75 -1.07 9.75
CA LEU A 392 -4.86 -1.28 8.82
C LEU A 392 -4.33 -1.98 7.57
N VAL A 393 -4.85 -3.15 7.29
CA VAL A 393 -4.76 -3.77 5.96
C VAL A 393 -6.17 -3.83 5.38
N ASN A 394 -6.34 -3.52 4.12
CA ASN A 394 -7.63 -3.71 3.47
C ASN A 394 -7.52 -4.38 2.10
N ASP A 395 -8.57 -5.09 1.73
CA ASP A 395 -8.81 -5.52 0.37
C ASP A 395 -9.52 -4.41 -0.42
N VAL A 396 -9.76 -4.62 -1.70
CA VAL A 396 -10.29 -3.59 -2.60
C VAL A 396 -11.82 -3.66 -2.70
N GLY A 397 -12.46 -2.49 -2.67
CA GLY A 397 -13.90 -2.33 -2.77
C GLY A 397 -14.48 -1.40 -1.71
N GLN A 398 -15.76 -1.58 -1.35
CA GLN A 398 -16.39 -0.78 -0.29
C GLN A 398 -15.66 -0.90 1.04
N ASN A 399 -15.22 -2.11 1.40
CA ASN A 399 -14.40 -2.35 2.60
C ASN A 399 -13.17 -1.44 2.66
N GLN A 400 -12.48 -1.21 1.53
CA GLN A 400 -11.33 -0.30 1.43
C GLN A 400 -11.73 1.14 1.73
N MET A 401 -12.78 1.61 1.07
CA MET A 401 -13.23 3.00 1.21
C MET A 401 -13.69 3.29 2.64
N PHE A 402 -14.53 2.42 3.21
CA PHE A 402 -14.99 2.57 4.60
C PHE A 402 -13.85 2.48 5.61
N SER A 403 -12.92 1.52 5.45
CA SER A 403 -11.79 1.38 6.38
C SER A 403 -10.84 2.58 6.30
N CYS A 404 -10.52 3.08 5.12
CA CYS A 404 -9.69 4.27 4.98
C CYS A 404 -10.32 5.55 5.52
N ARG A 405 -11.66 5.66 5.51
CA ARG A 405 -12.39 6.83 6.02
C ARG A 405 -12.52 6.83 7.54
N TYR A 406 -12.87 5.69 8.13
CA TYR A 406 -13.29 5.65 9.54
C TYR A 406 -12.23 5.11 10.49
N PHE A 407 -11.18 4.44 9.97
CA PHE A 407 -10.05 4.04 10.79
C PHE A 407 -9.22 5.25 11.24
N LYS A 408 -8.68 5.20 12.45
CA LYS A 408 -7.85 6.26 13.02
C LYS A 408 -6.40 5.84 13.07
N PHE A 409 -5.49 6.75 12.75
CA PHE A 409 -4.06 6.49 12.68
C PHE A 409 -3.31 7.39 13.67
N LYS A 410 -2.60 6.78 14.62
CA LYS A 410 -1.69 7.47 15.54
C LYS A 410 -0.23 7.20 15.23
N ARG A 411 0.03 6.09 14.53
CA ARG A 411 1.40 5.68 14.18
C ARG A 411 1.58 5.74 12.67
N LYS A 412 2.81 6.04 12.27
CA LYS A 412 3.29 5.95 10.90
C LYS A 412 3.32 4.49 10.41
N LEU A 413 3.41 4.29 9.09
CA LEU A 413 3.48 2.97 8.47
C LEU A 413 2.34 2.05 8.95
N SER A 414 1.12 2.58 8.95
CA SER A 414 -0.06 1.89 9.49
C SER A 414 -1.10 1.57 8.42
N VAL A 415 -0.85 1.88 7.15
CA VAL A 415 -1.78 1.64 6.04
C VAL A 415 -1.15 0.71 5.02
N VAL A 416 -1.83 -0.41 4.76
CA VAL A 416 -1.45 -1.41 3.75
C VAL A 416 -2.66 -1.62 2.84
N THR A 417 -2.57 -1.10 1.61
CA THR A 417 -3.68 -1.09 0.66
C THR A 417 -3.15 -1.10 -0.78
N SER A 418 -3.85 -1.74 -1.70
CA SER A 418 -3.62 -1.58 -3.14
C SER A 418 -4.30 -0.30 -3.62
N GLY A 419 -3.56 0.81 -3.58
CA GLY A 419 -4.12 2.13 -3.82
C GLY A 419 -4.17 2.54 -5.28
N GLY A 420 -3.17 2.17 -6.06
CA GLY A 420 -3.02 2.55 -7.45
C GLY A 420 -3.56 1.53 -8.45
N LEU A 421 -3.26 0.24 -8.25
CA LEU A 421 -3.75 -0.83 -9.13
C LEU A 421 -5.16 -1.29 -8.75
N GLY A 422 -5.49 -1.30 -7.46
CA GLY A 422 -6.80 -1.72 -6.99
C GLY A 422 -7.01 -3.23 -7.11
N THR A 423 -6.05 -4.00 -6.65
CA THR A 423 -6.01 -5.46 -6.78
C THR A 423 -6.90 -6.12 -5.74
N MET A 424 -8.06 -6.65 -6.15
CA MET A 424 -8.87 -7.53 -5.29
C MET A 424 -8.10 -8.82 -4.99
N GLY A 425 -8.22 -9.31 -3.73
CA GLY A 425 -7.43 -10.44 -3.23
C GLY A 425 -6.06 -10.05 -2.68
N PHE A 426 -5.70 -8.76 -2.69
CA PHE A 426 -4.49 -8.21 -2.08
C PHE A 426 -4.47 -8.38 -0.56
N GLY A 427 -5.63 -8.18 0.09
CA GLY A 427 -5.72 -7.94 1.54
C GLY A 427 -5.18 -9.09 2.39
N LEU A 428 -5.62 -10.32 2.13
CA LEU A 428 -5.28 -11.47 2.98
C LEU A 428 -3.77 -11.78 2.96
N PRO A 429 -3.10 -11.95 1.80
CA PRO A 429 -1.64 -12.15 1.77
C PRO A 429 -0.85 -10.94 2.28
N ALA A 430 -1.27 -9.72 1.99
CA ALA A 430 -0.61 -8.52 2.50
C ALA A 430 -0.70 -8.43 4.04
N ALA A 431 -1.82 -8.85 4.63
CA ALA A 431 -1.96 -8.93 6.10
C ALA A 431 -1.00 -9.96 6.70
N VAL A 432 -0.84 -11.12 6.06
CA VAL A 432 0.20 -12.10 6.46
C VAL A 432 1.57 -11.42 6.46
N GLY A 433 1.94 -10.77 5.35
CA GLY A 433 3.22 -10.05 5.26
C GLY A 433 3.41 -8.99 6.33
N ALA A 434 2.36 -8.23 6.63
CA ALA A 434 2.37 -7.19 7.65
C ALA A 434 2.65 -7.74 9.07
N THR A 435 2.18 -8.96 9.40
CA THR A 435 2.47 -9.57 10.72
C THR A 435 3.96 -9.89 10.90
N PHE A 436 4.67 -10.21 9.82
CA PHE A 436 6.12 -10.44 9.86
C PHE A 436 6.92 -9.13 9.80
N GLY A 437 6.37 -8.09 9.16
CA GLY A 437 7.00 -6.78 9.06
C GLY A 437 6.89 -5.93 10.34
N SER A 438 5.87 -6.18 11.17
CA SER A 438 5.61 -5.44 12.43
C SER A 438 5.00 -6.37 13.49
N PRO A 439 5.77 -7.35 13.99
CA PRO A 439 5.27 -8.41 14.88
C PRO A 439 4.79 -7.90 16.24
N GLU A 440 5.16 -6.68 16.61
CA GLU A 440 4.74 -6.03 17.85
C GLU A 440 3.38 -5.32 17.75
N ARG A 441 2.77 -5.27 16.56
CA ARG A 441 1.53 -4.55 16.30
C ARG A 441 0.38 -5.50 15.97
N THR A 442 -0.81 -5.14 16.39
CA THR A 442 -2.02 -5.81 15.90
C THR A 442 -2.23 -5.47 14.43
N VAL A 443 -2.40 -6.48 13.59
CA VAL A 443 -2.74 -6.34 12.17
C VAL A 443 -4.22 -6.65 11.99
N CYS A 444 -5.00 -5.65 11.56
CA CYS A 444 -6.43 -5.76 11.29
C CYS A 444 -6.65 -5.71 9.77
N LEU A 445 -7.16 -6.79 9.21
CA LEU A 445 -7.56 -6.89 7.81
C LEU A 445 -9.05 -6.64 7.67
N PHE A 446 -9.44 -5.61 6.92
CA PHE A 446 -10.82 -5.42 6.47
C PHE A 446 -10.96 -5.93 5.04
N THR A 447 -11.83 -6.89 4.82
CA THR A 447 -12.06 -7.48 3.51
C THR A 447 -13.53 -7.70 3.25
N GLY A 448 -13.96 -7.58 1.99
CA GLY A 448 -15.28 -8.03 1.56
C GLY A 448 -15.25 -9.51 1.20
N ASP A 449 -16.42 -10.13 1.14
CA ASP A 449 -16.60 -11.52 0.74
C ASP A 449 -16.03 -11.85 -0.64
N GLY A 450 -16.11 -10.93 -1.60
CA GLY A 450 -15.52 -11.10 -2.92
C GLY A 450 -13.99 -11.15 -2.91
N GLY A 451 -13.35 -10.16 -2.26
CA GLY A 451 -11.89 -10.09 -2.15
C GLY A 451 -11.32 -11.25 -1.32
N PHE A 452 -11.99 -11.61 -0.23
CA PHE A 452 -11.59 -12.73 0.63
C PHE A 452 -11.54 -14.05 -0.14
N GLN A 453 -12.54 -14.34 -0.98
CA GLN A 453 -12.56 -15.56 -1.78
C GLN A 453 -11.45 -15.62 -2.84
N MET A 454 -10.96 -14.49 -3.35
CA MET A 454 -9.90 -14.48 -4.38
C MET A 454 -8.54 -14.96 -3.87
N SER A 455 -8.31 -14.91 -2.55
CA SER A 455 -7.06 -15.37 -1.92
C SER A 455 -7.29 -16.27 -0.71
N ILE A 456 -8.47 -16.89 -0.60
CA ILE A 456 -8.91 -17.71 0.54
C ILE A 456 -7.96 -18.88 0.85
N GLN A 457 -7.23 -19.40 -0.15
CA GLN A 457 -6.22 -20.45 0.04
C GLN A 457 -5.11 -20.01 1.01
N GLU A 458 -4.88 -18.72 1.21
CA GLU A 458 -3.87 -18.22 2.15
C GLU A 458 -4.27 -18.42 3.62
N LEU A 459 -5.49 -18.84 3.90
CA LEU A 459 -5.84 -19.39 5.21
C LEU A 459 -4.94 -20.57 5.59
N GLY A 460 -4.46 -21.33 4.58
CA GLY A 460 -3.45 -22.37 4.78
C GLY A 460 -2.10 -21.82 5.23
N THR A 461 -1.69 -20.67 4.71
CA THR A 461 -0.48 -19.95 5.16
C THR A 461 -0.65 -19.42 6.59
N ILE A 462 -1.80 -18.83 6.88
CA ILE A 462 -2.14 -18.31 8.21
C ILE A 462 -2.15 -19.46 9.24
N MET A 463 -2.76 -20.60 8.90
CA MET A 463 -2.80 -21.80 9.75
C MET A 463 -1.40 -22.33 10.04
N GLU A 464 -0.57 -22.50 9.01
CA GLU A 464 0.80 -23.05 9.16
C GLU A 464 1.70 -22.16 9.99
N GLN A 465 1.64 -20.85 9.75
CA GLN A 465 2.48 -19.86 10.42
C GLN A 465 1.89 -19.35 11.74
N GLN A 466 0.64 -19.68 12.05
CA GLN A 466 -0.11 -19.06 13.15
C GLN A 466 -0.03 -17.52 13.11
N ALA A 467 -0.05 -16.96 11.90
CA ALA A 467 0.09 -15.52 11.68
C ALA A 467 -1.07 -14.77 12.38
N PRO A 468 -0.79 -13.83 13.31
CA PRO A 468 -1.82 -13.26 14.19
C PRO A 468 -2.66 -12.17 13.51
N VAL A 469 -3.14 -12.45 12.30
CA VAL A 469 -4.03 -11.56 11.55
C VAL A 469 -5.43 -11.56 12.18
N LYS A 470 -5.99 -10.38 12.42
CA LYS A 470 -7.38 -10.17 12.79
C LYS A 470 -8.17 -9.82 11.54
N VAL A 471 -8.87 -10.80 10.99
CA VAL A 471 -9.65 -10.63 9.76
C VAL A 471 -11.06 -10.18 10.11
N ILE A 472 -11.47 -9.02 9.63
CA ILE A 472 -12.83 -8.49 9.69
C ILE A 472 -13.43 -8.67 8.30
N LEU A 473 -14.22 -9.75 8.14
CA LEU A 473 -14.88 -10.12 6.91
C LEU A 473 -16.24 -9.44 6.83
N MET A 474 -16.36 -8.38 6.07
CA MET A 474 -17.61 -7.62 5.85
C MET A 474 -18.41 -8.27 4.71
N ASN A 475 -19.30 -9.18 5.07
CA ASN A 475 -20.08 -9.98 4.13
C ASN A 475 -21.41 -9.32 3.79
N ASN A 476 -21.53 -8.78 2.56
CA ASN A 476 -22.77 -8.20 2.03
C ASN A 476 -23.37 -9.02 0.87
N ASN A 477 -22.80 -10.16 0.52
CA ASN A 477 -23.17 -11.01 -0.62
C ASN A 477 -23.13 -10.30 -1.98
N TYR A 478 -22.27 -9.27 -2.13
CA TYR A 478 -22.14 -8.51 -3.36
C TYR A 478 -20.71 -8.04 -3.62
N LEU A 479 -20.37 -7.86 -4.88
CA LEU A 479 -19.30 -6.99 -5.30
C LEU A 479 -19.78 -5.54 -5.14
N GLY A 480 -19.80 -5.06 -3.89
CA GLY A 480 -20.59 -3.92 -3.45
C GLY A 480 -20.27 -2.61 -4.17
N ASN A 481 -18.99 -2.33 -4.44
CA ASN A 481 -18.59 -1.11 -5.16
C ASN A 481 -19.04 -1.15 -6.63
N VAL A 482 -18.95 -2.30 -7.29
CA VAL A 482 -19.42 -2.48 -8.67
C VAL A 482 -20.94 -2.36 -8.73
N ARG A 483 -21.65 -2.96 -7.77
CA ARG A 483 -23.11 -2.82 -7.63
C ARG A 483 -23.51 -1.35 -7.46
N GLN A 484 -22.87 -0.61 -6.56
CA GLN A 484 -23.16 0.82 -6.35
C GLN A 484 -23.06 1.60 -7.67
N TRP A 485 -22.03 1.33 -8.49
CA TRP A 485 -21.87 1.97 -9.80
C TRP A 485 -22.94 1.53 -10.79
N GLN A 486 -23.35 0.26 -10.81
CA GLN A 486 -24.44 -0.23 -11.66
C GLN A 486 -25.77 0.42 -11.28
N ASP A 487 -26.03 0.60 -9.99
CA ASP A 487 -27.23 1.27 -9.51
C ASP A 487 -27.23 2.76 -9.90
N MET A 488 -26.11 3.46 -9.73
CA MET A 488 -26.01 4.90 -10.00
C MET A 488 -25.95 5.25 -11.48
N PHE A 489 -25.25 4.46 -12.31
CA PHE A 489 -24.89 4.87 -13.67
C PHE A 489 -25.43 3.94 -14.77
N PHE A 490 -26.01 2.80 -14.41
CA PHE A 490 -26.49 1.80 -15.37
C PHE A 490 -27.94 1.38 -15.14
N ASN A 491 -28.80 2.30 -14.64
CA ASN A 491 -30.24 2.08 -14.46
C ASN A 491 -30.55 0.83 -13.62
N HIS A 492 -29.86 0.60 -12.51
CA HIS A 492 -30.01 -0.54 -11.60
C HIS A 492 -29.85 -1.92 -12.29
N ARG A 493 -29.19 -1.98 -13.44
CA ARG A 493 -28.92 -3.25 -14.12
C ARG A 493 -27.74 -3.97 -13.48
N GLN A 494 -27.98 -4.62 -12.36
CA GLN A 494 -26.99 -5.37 -11.61
C GLN A 494 -26.62 -6.65 -12.37
N SER A 495 -25.44 -6.67 -13.01
CA SER A 495 -24.93 -7.78 -13.79
C SER A 495 -23.75 -8.43 -13.08
N PHE A 496 -23.92 -9.68 -12.67
CA PHE A 496 -22.89 -10.54 -12.04
C PHE A 496 -22.23 -9.92 -10.80
N THR A 497 -22.96 -9.15 -10.01
CA THR A 497 -22.45 -8.55 -8.76
C THR A 497 -22.97 -9.23 -7.50
N LYS A 498 -24.10 -9.96 -7.57
CA LYS A 498 -24.58 -10.77 -6.45
C LYS A 498 -23.77 -12.05 -6.34
N MET A 499 -23.35 -12.38 -5.13
CA MET A 499 -22.55 -13.56 -4.83
C MET A 499 -23.36 -14.56 -3.98
N LEU A 500 -23.11 -15.84 -4.18
CA LEU A 500 -23.49 -16.90 -3.26
C LEU A 500 -22.23 -17.32 -2.52
N ASN A 501 -22.17 -17.00 -1.24
CA ASN A 501 -21.00 -17.28 -0.43
C ASN A 501 -21.01 -18.71 0.15
N PRO A 502 -19.85 -19.33 0.39
CA PRO A 502 -19.75 -20.58 1.12
C PRO A 502 -20.03 -20.38 2.61
N ASP A 503 -20.15 -21.46 3.33
CA ASP A 503 -20.16 -21.45 4.79
C ASP A 503 -18.74 -21.20 5.33
N TYR A 504 -18.47 -19.96 5.72
CA TYR A 504 -17.16 -19.56 6.22
C TYR A 504 -16.82 -20.20 7.57
N ALA A 505 -17.82 -20.56 8.39
CA ALA A 505 -17.57 -21.27 9.64
C ALA A 505 -16.96 -22.65 9.37
N GLN A 506 -17.51 -23.38 8.39
CA GLN A 506 -16.95 -24.69 8.01
C GLN A 506 -15.56 -24.56 7.37
N ILE A 507 -15.33 -23.53 6.55
CA ILE A 507 -14.02 -23.27 5.97
C ILE A 507 -12.99 -22.98 7.07
N CYS A 508 -13.29 -22.06 7.99
CA CYS A 508 -12.39 -21.72 9.09
C CYS A 508 -12.12 -22.91 10.00
N SER A 509 -13.14 -23.72 10.27
CA SER A 509 -12.99 -24.97 11.01
C SER A 509 -12.04 -25.96 10.32
N GLY A 510 -12.13 -26.08 8.98
CA GLY A 510 -11.23 -26.92 8.17
C GLY A 510 -9.78 -26.47 8.21
N TYR A 511 -9.53 -25.18 8.37
CA TYR A 511 -8.20 -24.60 8.57
C TYR A 511 -7.81 -24.44 10.05
N HIS A 512 -8.60 -24.94 11.00
CA HIS A 512 -8.35 -24.84 12.45
C HIS A 512 -8.17 -23.41 12.95
N LEU A 513 -8.91 -22.45 12.38
CA LEU A 513 -8.84 -21.03 12.71
C LEU A 513 -10.01 -20.63 13.63
N ASN A 514 -9.74 -19.68 14.53
CA ASN A 514 -10.79 -19.07 15.33
C ASN A 514 -11.75 -18.29 14.43
N TYR A 515 -13.05 -18.47 14.67
CA TYR A 515 -14.09 -17.82 13.89
C TYR A 515 -15.29 -17.47 14.78
N ASP A 516 -15.86 -16.30 14.56
CA ASP A 516 -17.19 -15.90 15.02
C ASP A 516 -17.93 -15.15 13.90
N VAL A 517 -19.25 -15.09 14.03
CA VAL A 517 -20.11 -14.26 13.16
C VAL A 517 -20.90 -13.28 14.00
N VAL A 518 -20.98 -12.03 13.54
CA VAL A 518 -21.82 -10.97 14.11
C VAL A 518 -22.92 -10.62 13.12
N ILE A 519 -24.17 -10.76 13.58
CA ILE A 519 -25.38 -10.40 12.83
C ILE A 519 -26.07 -9.21 13.52
N GLU A 520 -26.14 -9.26 14.85
CA GLU A 520 -26.82 -8.27 15.66
C GLU A 520 -25.84 -7.21 16.18
N ARG A 521 -26.21 -5.93 16.05
CA ARG A 521 -25.36 -4.78 16.46
C ARG A 521 -24.92 -4.84 17.91
N ASN A 522 -25.79 -5.32 18.80
CA ASN A 522 -25.49 -5.39 20.24
C ASN A 522 -24.31 -6.32 20.56
N ASP A 523 -23.99 -7.26 19.68
CA ASP A 523 -22.92 -8.22 19.88
C ASP A 523 -21.57 -7.72 19.32
N LEU A 524 -21.56 -6.64 18.53
CA LEU A 524 -20.39 -6.18 17.78
C LEU A 524 -19.18 -5.87 18.66
N HIS A 525 -19.38 -5.06 19.71
CA HIS A 525 -18.28 -4.66 20.57
C HIS A 525 -17.68 -5.84 21.35
N ALA A 526 -18.52 -6.72 21.87
CA ALA A 526 -18.07 -7.92 22.59
C ALA A 526 -17.30 -8.87 21.66
N ALA A 527 -17.74 -9.05 20.42
CA ALA A 527 -17.07 -9.87 19.44
C ALA A 527 -15.71 -9.30 19.02
N ILE A 528 -15.62 -7.97 18.85
CA ILE A 528 -14.34 -7.29 18.54
C ILE A 528 -13.36 -7.43 19.72
N GLU A 529 -13.80 -7.21 20.96
CA GLU A 529 -12.96 -7.39 22.15
C GLU A 529 -12.44 -8.83 22.26
N LYS A 530 -13.34 -9.82 22.06
CA LYS A 530 -12.96 -11.24 22.03
C LYS A 530 -11.94 -11.54 20.95
N MET A 531 -12.15 -11.05 19.72
CA MET A 531 -11.21 -11.22 18.60
C MET A 531 -9.83 -10.65 18.95
N LEU A 532 -9.78 -9.43 19.47
CA LEU A 532 -8.52 -8.75 19.80
C LEU A 532 -7.79 -9.40 20.99
N ALA A 533 -8.53 -9.90 21.97
CA ALA A 533 -7.98 -10.57 23.15
C ALA A 533 -7.50 -12.01 22.86
N THR A 534 -8.02 -12.66 21.82
CA THR A 534 -7.65 -14.03 21.48
C THR A 534 -6.27 -14.06 20.81
N PRO A 535 -5.28 -14.80 21.32
CA PRO A 535 -3.98 -14.95 20.65
C PRO A 535 -4.09 -15.64 19.29
N GLY A 536 -3.16 -15.31 18.38
CA GLY A 536 -3.10 -15.91 17.04
C GLY A 536 -4.16 -15.36 16.06
N PRO A 537 -4.38 -16.08 14.94
CA PRO A 537 -5.31 -15.67 13.90
C PRO A 537 -6.77 -15.75 14.34
N TYR A 538 -7.58 -14.85 13.80
CA TYR A 538 -9.02 -14.81 14.09
C TYR A 538 -9.78 -14.21 12.91
N ILE A 539 -10.88 -14.85 12.53
CA ILE A 539 -11.79 -14.36 11.50
C ILE A 539 -13.11 -13.97 12.18
N LEU A 540 -13.47 -12.70 12.09
CA LEU A 540 -14.74 -12.17 12.53
C LEU A 540 -15.57 -11.83 11.29
N GLU A 541 -16.56 -12.65 10.96
CA GLU A 541 -17.50 -12.33 9.91
C GLU A 541 -18.57 -11.38 10.46
N CYS A 542 -18.82 -10.29 9.73
CA CYS A 542 -19.87 -9.34 10.02
C CYS A 542 -20.87 -9.36 8.86
N ALA A 543 -22.12 -9.79 9.14
CA ALA A 543 -23.21 -9.76 8.18
C ALA A 543 -23.69 -8.31 8.02
N VAL A 544 -23.20 -7.63 6.97
CA VAL A 544 -23.48 -6.22 6.76
C VAL A 544 -24.63 -6.00 5.76
N LYS A 545 -25.18 -4.79 5.78
CA LYS A 545 -26.21 -4.35 4.85
C LYS A 545 -25.77 -4.61 3.40
N GLU A 546 -26.64 -5.25 2.61
CA GLU A 546 -26.35 -5.57 1.21
C GLU A 546 -26.04 -4.31 0.37
N GLN A 547 -26.72 -3.21 0.64
CA GLN A 547 -26.54 -1.93 -0.06
C GLN A 547 -26.13 -0.86 0.94
N ASP A 548 -24.82 -0.79 1.20
CA ASP A 548 -24.19 0.25 2.02
C ASP A 548 -23.31 1.11 1.09
N ASN A 549 -23.86 2.24 0.62
CA ASN A 549 -23.20 3.07 -0.37
C ASN A 549 -22.08 3.90 0.26
N VAL A 550 -20.92 3.93 -0.40
CA VAL A 550 -19.79 4.76 0.03
C VAL A 550 -20.07 6.22 -0.28
N LEU A 551 -20.14 7.04 0.75
CA LEU A 551 -20.30 8.50 0.70
C LEU A 551 -19.29 9.18 1.63
N PRO A 552 -18.92 10.46 1.35
CA PRO A 552 -19.23 11.23 0.15
C PRO A 552 -18.60 10.62 -1.11
N MET A 553 -19.09 11.02 -2.27
CA MET A 553 -18.56 10.53 -3.53
C MET A 553 -18.54 11.64 -4.59
N THR A 554 -17.41 11.85 -5.26
CA THR A 554 -17.35 12.63 -6.50
C THR A 554 -17.67 11.72 -7.68
N PRO A 555 -18.77 11.95 -8.42
CA PRO A 555 -19.10 11.12 -9.57
C PRO A 555 -18.02 11.20 -10.67
N PRO A 556 -17.83 10.14 -11.47
CA PRO A 556 -16.88 10.15 -12.57
C PRO A 556 -17.11 11.31 -13.56
N GLY A 557 -16.04 11.99 -13.94
CA GLY A 557 -16.09 13.12 -14.86
C GLY A 557 -16.57 14.44 -14.25
N LYS A 558 -16.83 14.47 -12.94
CA LYS A 558 -17.18 15.67 -12.18
C LYS A 558 -15.95 16.35 -11.59
N SER A 559 -16.10 17.63 -11.25
CA SER A 559 -15.09 18.38 -10.48
C SER A 559 -15.00 17.86 -9.05
N VAL A 560 -13.86 18.02 -8.41
CA VAL A 560 -13.59 17.49 -7.06
C VAL A 560 -14.53 18.05 -5.99
N ASP A 561 -15.06 19.23 -6.19
CA ASP A 561 -16.03 19.91 -5.32
C ASP A 561 -17.51 19.51 -5.57
N GLU A 562 -17.80 18.81 -6.67
CA GLU A 562 -19.14 18.30 -6.98
C GLU A 562 -19.41 16.96 -6.26
N MET A 563 -19.14 16.91 -4.95
CA MET A 563 -19.34 15.70 -4.14
C MET A 563 -20.81 15.49 -3.74
N LEU A 564 -21.25 14.25 -3.81
CA LEU A 564 -22.55 13.82 -3.30
C LEU A 564 -22.41 13.41 -1.84
N LEU A 565 -23.25 13.95 -0.97
CA LEU A 565 -23.39 13.55 0.43
C LEU A 565 -24.55 12.57 0.65
N GLU A 566 -25.40 12.40 -0.34
CA GLU A 566 -26.54 11.50 -0.37
C GLU A 566 -26.78 11.00 -1.79
N ILE A 567 -27.36 9.82 -1.93
CA ILE A 567 -27.73 9.24 -3.22
C ILE A 567 -29.26 9.08 -3.17
N ASN A 568 -29.95 9.84 -4.01
CA ASN A 568 -31.37 9.66 -4.27
C ASN A 568 -31.52 8.54 -5.33
N VAL A 569 -31.67 7.29 -4.90
CA VAL A 569 -31.86 6.11 -5.76
C VAL A 569 -33.31 5.68 -5.74
#